data_51273c68b9416d2c71efc19d006021fd
#
_entry.id   51273c68b9416d2c71efc19d006021fd
#
_cell.length_a   1.000
_cell.length_b   1.000
_cell.length_c   1.000
_cell.angle_alpha   90.00
_cell.angle_beta   90.00
_cell.angle_gamma   90.00
#
_symmetry.space_group_name_H-M   'P 1'
#
loop_
_entity.id
_entity.type
_entity.pdbx_description
1 polymer ?
#
loop_
_entity_poly.entity_id
_entity_poly.type
_entity_poly.pdbx_seq_one_letter_code
_entity_poly.pdbx_strand_id
1 'polypeptide(L)'
;MTTKPESRLLSFADRGPVAKSYKKYFAKASLTFFAAMILGVFLLPLLYMVDTSLQHPDQRTVAGSPVYPAVARQGTYQGNTYPIYVVPMPDGSTKEMMLVEPGRVQSTFVDPNDASQTPVEWQGSWRTLSQAWSFNIDFDNFTTVWSQLNFPRMLFNTAAIAILSTIAAVISGCLVAYGFARFRFPGKNMMFVVLLATIILPFQVTLIPTYIIFTRIGWSGTWLPLIIPHLFANAFNVFLLRQYFLSIPRDLDEAAMIDGASPFRILRSVILPMSVPAITAVTLFHFFFSWNDFFLPLLYLQSKPELQTLPVAIQAYNQLYVSEPTLIQAAALMTMAVPVVVFFLAQGAFMRTVVITGVEK
;
A
#
# COMPACT_ATOMS: atom_id res chain seq x y z
N MET A 1 -74.34 8.29 17.97
CA MET A 1 -73.70 6.99 17.66
C MET A 1 -73.35 6.96 16.18
N THR A 2 -72.14 7.29 15.83
CA THR A 2 -71.59 7.28 14.46
C THR A 2 -70.33 6.41 14.45
N THR A 3 -70.51 5.21 13.96
CA THR A 3 -69.41 4.24 13.76
C THR A 3 -68.58 4.59 12.57
N LYS A 4 -67.28 4.83 12.79
CA LYS A 4 -66.25 4.98 11.80
C LYS A 4 -65.99 3.61 11.16
N PRO A 5 -65.89 3.49 9.80
CA PRO A 5 -65.36 2.29 9.17
C PRO A 5 -63.84 2.35 9.18
N GLU A 6 -63.24 1.39 9.86
CA GLU A 6 -61.78 1.19 9.90
C GLU A 6 -61.21 0.76 8.57
N SER A 7 -60.12 1.39 8.25
CA SER A 7 -59.19 1.11 7.14
C SER A 7 -58.50 -0.26 7.29
N ARG A 8 -59.17 -1.35 6.86
CA ARG A 8 -58.65 -2.74 6.87
C ARG A 8 -58.00 -3.20 5.55
N LEU A 9 -57.70 -2.30 4.63
CA LEU A 9 -57.21 -2.71 3.29
C LEU A 9 -55.71 -2.64 3.06
N LEU A 10 -54.88 -2.28 4.07
CA LEU A 10 -53.43 -2.19 3.88
C LEU A 10 -52.60 -3.27 4.63
N SER A 11 -53.22 -4.29 5.21
CA SER A 11 -52.47 -5.29 6.02
C SER A 11 -52.25 -6.64 5.32
N PHE A 12 -52.76 -6.86 4.13
CA PHE A 12 -52.68 -8.17 3.45
C PHE A 12 -51.42 -8.36 2.58
N ALA A 13 -50.68 -7.31 2.25
CA ALA A 13 -49.50 -7.42 1.37
C ALA A 13 -48.21 -7.84 2.08
N ASP A 14 -48.18 -7.96 3.42
CA ASP A 14 -46.91 -8.09 4.18
C ASP A 14 -46.73 -9.45 4.89
N ARG A 15 -47.56 -10.45 4.64
CA ARG A 15 -47.53 -11.70 5.42
C ARG A 15 -47.29 -13.02 4.67
N GLY A 16 -46.83 -12.98 3.42
CA GLY A 16 -46.48 -14.20 2.71
C GLY A 16 -45.02 -14.60 2.94
N PRO A 17 -44.72 -15.92 3.14
CA PRO A 17 -43.33 -16.39 3.29
C PRO A 17 -42.44 -16.03 2.07
N VAL A 18 -43.04 -15.85 0.90
CA VAL A 18 -42.41 -15.42 -0.34
C VAL A 18 -41.93 -13.95 -0.25
N ALA A 19 -42.77 -13.03 0.25
CA ALA A 19 -42.42 -11.60 0.37
C ALA A 19 -41.28 -11.37 1.38
N LYS A 20 -41.25 -12.15 2.50
CA LYS A 20 -40.14 -12.12 3.45
C LYS A 20 -38.84 -12.62 2.84
N SER A 21 -38.92 -13.64 1.95
CA SER A 21 -37.76 -14.19 1.25
C SER A 21 -37.19 -13.17 0.25
N TYR A 22 -38.06 -12.53 -0.56
CA TYR A 22 -37.63 -11.49 -1.50
C TYR A 22 -36.96 -10.29 -0.81
N LYS A 23 -37.53 -9.76 0.27
CA LYS A 23 -36.94 -8.68 1.06
C LYS A 23 -35.57 -9.06 1.59
N LYS A 24 -35.38 -10.31 2.06
CA LYS A 24 -34.11 -10.83 2.56
C LYS A 24 -33.07 -10.97 1.45
N TYR A 25 -33.44 -11.49 0.29
CA TYR A 25 -32.55 -11.61 -0.86
C TYR A 25 -32.18 -10.24 -1.43
N PHE A 26 -33.15 -9.34 -1.57
CA PHE A 26 -32.92 -7.97 -2.02
C PHE A 26 -31.97 -7.21 -1.07
N ALA A 27 -32.19 -7.29 0.24
CA ALA A 27 -31.32 -6.67 1.24
C ALA A 27 -29.88 -7.24 1.16
N LYS A 28 -29.73 -8.56 1.00
CA LYS A 28 -28.41 -9.18 0.82
C LYS A 28 -27.75 -8.72 -0.49
N ALA A 29 -28.49 -8.73 -1.59
CA ALA A 29 -27.98 -8.31 -2.90
C ALA A 29 -27.57 -6.83 -2.88
N SER A 30 -28.39 -5.96 -2.28
CA SER A 30 -28.07 -4.55 -2.09
C SER A 30 -26.81 -4.37 -1.24
N LEU A 31 -26.70 -5.05 -0.10
CA LEU A 31 -25.51 -5.01 0.75
C LEU A 31 -24.25 -5.49 -0.01
N THR A 32 -24.37 -6.60 -0.74
CA THR A 32 -23.25 -7.13 -1.55
C THR A 32 -22.86 -6.16 -2.66
N PHE A 33 -23.84 -5.54 -3.33
CA PHE A 33 -23.59 -4.52 -4.35
C PHE A 33 -22.84 -3.31 -3.79
N PHE A 34 -23.29 -2.77 -2.65
CA PHE A 34 -22.59 -1.65 -2.00
C PHE A 34 -21.19 -2.05 -1.54
N ALA A 35 -21.04 -3.24 -0.96
CA ALA A 35 -19.73 -3.74 -0.55
C ALA A 35 -18.80 -3.92 -1.75
N ALA A 36 -19.29 -4.46 -2.88
CA ALA A 36 -18.51 -4.60 -4.11
C ALA A 36 -18.16 -3.24 -4.72
N MET A 37 -19.07 -2.27 -4.69
CA MET A 37 -18.82 -0.91 -5.16
C MET A 37 -17.72 -0.24 -4.32
N ILE A 38 -17.81 -0.32 -2.99
CA ILE A 38 -16.79 0.22 -2.09
C ILE A 38 -15.45 -0.48 -2.36
N LEU A 39 -15.44 -1.80 -2.43
CA LEU A 39 -14.23 -2.57 -2.74
C LEU A 39 -13.64 -2.14 -4.09
N GLY A 40 -14.47 -1.95 -5.12
CA GLY A 40 -14.05 -1.46 -6.44
C GLY A 40 -13.31 -0.12 -6.33
N VAL A 41 -13.89 0.85 -5.59
CA VAL A 41 -13.27 2.16 -5.39
C VAL A 41 -11.89 2.03 -4.69
N PHE A 42 -11.78 1.17 -3.67
CA PHE A 42 -10.50 0.92 -2.98
C PHE A 42 -9.46 0.20 -3.86
N LEU A 43 -9.91 -0.61 -4.83
CA LEU A 43 -9.01 -1.31 -5.75
C LEU A 43 -8.59 -0.45 -6.95
N LEU A 44 -9.27 0.65 -7.26
CA LEU A 44 -8.91 1.53 -8.40
C LEU A 44 -7.45 1.99 -8.37
N PRO A 45 -6.88 2.47 -7.26
CA PRO A 45 -5.46 2.85 -7.22
C PRO A 45 -4.53 1.67 -7.53
N LEU A 46 -4.86 0.48 -7.03
CA LEU A 46 -4.08 -0.73 -7.29
C LEU A 46 -4.15 -1.13 -8.77
N LEU A 47 -5.34 -1.09 -9.36
CA LEU A 47 -5.52 -1.34 -10.79
C LEU A 47 -4.74 -0.34 -11.64
N TYR A 48 -4.76 0.94 -11.26
CA TYR A 48 -3.95 1.97 -11.91
C TYR A 48 -2.45 1.68 -11.80
N MET A 49 -1.97 1.23 -10.62
CA MET A 49 -0.57 0.85 -10.44
C MET A 49 -0.19 -0.32 -11.35
N VAL A 50 -1.03 -1.36 -11.41
CA VAL A 50 -0.80 -2.52 -12.28
C VAL A 50 -0.79 -2.11 -13.76
N ASP A 51 -1.80 -1.36 -14.18
CA ASP A 51 -1.91 -0.86 -15.54
C ASP A 51 -0.70 -0.03 -15.96
N THR A 52 -0.34 0.98 -15.14
CA THR A 52 0.78 1.87 -15.43
C THR A 52 2.12 1.13 -15.42
N SER A 53 2.34 0.17 -14.53
CA SER A 53 3.58 -0.61 -14.47
C SER A 53 3.83 -1.48 -15.70
N LEU A 54 2.77 -1.79 -16.45
CA LEU A 54 2.79 -2.61 -17.66
C LEU A 54 2.78 -1.78 -18.95
N GLN A 55 2.78 -0.45 -18.85
CA GLN A 55 2.83 0.46 -19.99
C GLN A 55 4.27 0.73 -20.42
N HIS A 56 4.47 0.92 -21.72
CA HIS A 56 5.76 1.38 -22.25
C HIS A 56 6.03 2.83 -21.77
N PRO A 57 7.26 3.19 -21.38
CA PRO A 57 7.58 4.54 -20.92
C PRO A 57 7.17 5.65 -21.88
N ASP A 58 7.36 5.46 -23.18
CA ASP A 58 7.03 6.43 -24.22
C ASP A 58 5.51 6.70 -24.32
N GLN A 59 4.66 5.75 -23.93
CA GLN A 59 3.21 5.91 -23.94
C GLN A 59 2.77 7.13 -23.13
N ARG A 60 3.42 7.41 -22.02
CA ARG A 60 3.10 8.53 -21.13
C ARG A 60 3.54 9.90 -21.63
N THR A 61 4.44 9.93 -22.62
CA THR A 61 4.94 11.19 -23.19
C THR A 61 4.04 11.71 -24.33
N VAL A 62 3.15 10.87 -24.86
CA VAL A 62 2.28 11.19 -25.99
C VAL A 62 0.89 11.57 -25.51
N ALA A 63 0.45 12.79 -25.88
CA ALA A 63 -0.89 13.26 -25.59
C ALA A 63 -1.93 12.40 -26.32
N GLY A 64 -3.01 12.00 -25.63
CA GLY A 64 -4.07 11.16 -26.21
C GLY A 64 -3.73 9.67 -26.31
N SER A 65 -2.66 9.21 -25.65
CA SER A 65 -2.37 7.78 -25.53
C SER A 65 -3.48 7.04 -24.79
N PRO A 66 -3.71 5.74 -25.10
CA PRO A 66 -4.72 4.92 -24.42
C PRO A 66 -4.39 4.76 -22.94
N VAL A 67 -5.42 4.49 -22.12
CA VAL A 67 -5.25 4.25 -20.68
C VAL A 67 -4.66 2.86 -20.42
N TYR A 68 -4.94 1.87 -21.28
CA TYR A 68 -4.44 0.50 -21.16
C TYR A 68 -3.02 0.35 -21.73
N PRO A 69 -2.26 -0.69 -21.38
CA PRO A 69 -0.92 -0.94 -21.90
C PRO A 69 -0.91 -1.07 -23.41
N ALA A 70 -0.16 -0.20 -24.09
CA ALA A 70 -0.08 -0.17 -25.52
C ALA A 70 1.28 0.37 -26.02
N VAL A 71 1.64 0.00 -27.23
CA VAL A 71 2.82 0.53 -27.93
C VAL A 71 2.39 1.28 -29.17
N ALA A 72 3.04 2.39 -29.46
CA ALA A 72 2.81 3.16 -30.67
C ALA A 72 3.13 2.32 -31.90
N ARG A 73 2.17 2.21 -32.82
CA ARG A 73 2.37 1.46 -34.05
C ARG A 73 3.36 2.16 -34.95
N GLN A 74 4.24 1.37 -35.52
CA GLN A 74 5.26 1.82 -36.45
C GLN A 74 5.20 1.00 -37.74
N GLY A 75 5.58 1.60 -38.84
CA GLY A 75 5.69 0.93 -40.12
C GLY A 75 7.03 1.21 -40.76
N THR A 76 7.43 0.37 -41.72
CA THR A 76 8.73 0.49 -42.40
C THR A 76 8.51 1.05 -43.82
N TYR A 77 9.22 2.13 -44.15
CA TYR A 77 9.24 2.72 -45.49
C TYR A 77 10.70 2.97 -45.90
N GLN A 78 11.09 2.46 -47.05
CA GLN A 78 12.49 2.57 -47.58
C GLN A 78 13.58 2.19 -46.57
N GLY A 79 13.34 1.16 -45.75
CA GLY A 79 14.30 0.66 -44.75
C GLY A 79 14.34 1.44 -43.44
N ASN A 80 13.57 2.51 -43.28
CA ASN A 80 13.44 3.29 -42.05
C ASN A 80 12.09 3.03 -41.37
N THR A 81 12.05 3.18 -40.06
CA THR A 81 10.83 3.00 -39.24
C THR A 81 10.18 4.36 -38.95
N TYR A 82 8.88 4.45 -39.20
CA TYR A 82 8.09 5.67 -39.04
C TYR A 82 6.88 5.43 -38.16
N PRO A 83 6.45 6.41 -37.33
CA PRO A 83 5.26 6.32 -36.51
C PRO A 83 3.98 6.38 -37.39
N ILE A 84 2.97 5.61 -37.02
CA ILE A 84 1.68 5.57 -37.68
C ILE A 84 0.70 6.49 -36.95
N TYR A 85 0.00 7.34 -37.71
CA TYR A 85 -1.05 8.23 -37.23
C TYR A 85 -2.38 7.93 -37.91
N VAL A 86 -3.46 8.25 -37.21
CA VAL A 86 -4.84 8.20 -37.80
C VAL A 86 -5.09 9.51 -38.50
N VAL A 87 -5.06 9.47 -39.83
CA VAL A 87 -5.18 10.65 -40.71
C VAL A 87 -6.60 10.76 -41.27
N PRO A 88 -7.29 11.89 -41.06
CA PRO A 88 -8.58 12.13 -41.71
C PRO A 88 -8.38 12.37 -43.22
N MET A 89 -9.15 11.64 -44.04
CA MET A 89 -9.11 11.71 -45.48
C MET A 89 -10.18 12.67 -46.01
N PRO A 90 -10.03 13.21 -47.24
CA PRO A 90 -11.01 14.14 -47.86
C PRO A 90 -12.41 13.56 -48.05
N ASP A 91 -12.53 12.24 -48.07
CA ASP A 91 -13.80 11.50 -48.21
C ASP A 91 -14.54 11.35 -46.86
N GLY A 92 -14.00 11.90 -45.79
CA GLY A 92 -14.53 11.78 -44.41
C GLY A 92 -14.15 10.48 -43.69
N SER A 93 -13.42 9.59 -44.33
CA SER A 93 -12.86 8.40 -43.69
C SER A 93 -11.59 8.73 -42.86
N THR A 94 -11.15 7.80 -42.03
CA THR A 94 -9.85 7.88 -41.38
C THR A 94 -9.00 6.71 -41.81
N LYS A 95 -7.71 6.95 -42.09
CA LYS A 95 -6.73 5.92 -42.43
C LYS A 95 -5.53 5.98 -41.52
N GLU A 96 -4.99 4.83 -41.21
CA GLU A 96 -3.70 4.71 -40.52
C GLU A 96 -2.58 4.87 -41.53
N MET A 97 -1.75 5.92 -41.37
CA MET A 97 -0.68 6.26 -42.32
C MET A 97 0.63 6.55 -41.59
N MET A 98 1.75 6.16 -42.15
CA MET A 98 3.10 6.45 -41.65
C MET A 98 3.45 7.92 -41.93
N LEU A 99 3.92 8.64 -40.91
CA LEU A 99 4.42 10.01 -41.06
C LEU A 99 5.90 9.95 -41.49
N VAL A 100 6.14 10.18 -42.78
CA VAL A 100 7.50 10.11 -43.36
C VAL A 100 8.20 11.46 -43.26
N GLU A 101 7.52 12.56 -43.64
CA GLU A 101 8.08 13.90 -43.52
C GLU A 101 7.17 14.79 -42.69
N PRO A 102 7.58 15.15 -41.44
CA PRO A 102 6.81 16.02 -40.58
C PRO A 102 6.97 17.48 -41.03
N GLY A 103 5.88 18.16 -41.31
CA GLY A 103 5.84 19.59 -41.59
C GLY A 103 4.95 20.37 -40.63
N ARG A 104 5.06 21.70 -40.63
CA ARG A 104 4.24 22.56 -39.75
C ARG A 104 2.81 22.75 -40.28
N VAL A 105 2.66 22.83 -41.58
CA VAL A 105 1.40 23.13 -42.32
C VAL A 105 1.00 21.96 -43.21
N GLN A 106 1.97 21.26 -43.76
CA GLN A 106 1.79 20.12 -44.66
C GLN A 106 2.77 19.03 -44.26
N SER A 107 2.35 17.80 -44.26
CA SER A 107 3.15 16.62 -43.92
C SER A 107 2.93 15.51 -44.94
N THR A 108 3.96 14.70 -45.20
CA THR A 108 3.91 13.58 -46.14
C THR A 108 3.65 12.29 -45.37
N PHE A 109 2.61 11.59 -45.77
CA PHE A 109 2.21 10.30 -45.22
C PHE A 109 2.28 9.20 -46.28
N VAL A 110 2.50 7.97 -45.81
CA VAL A 110 2.48 6.77 -46.70
C VAL A 110 1.58 5.72 -46.05
N ASP A 111 0.72 5.09 -46.86
CA ASP A 111 -0.14 4.00 -46.37
C ASP A 111 0.72 2.74 -46.16
N PRO A 112 0.80 2.17 -44.96
CA PRO A 112 1.58 0.96 -44.67
C PRO A 112 1.01 -0.29 -45.37
N ASN A 113 -0.26 -0.26 -45.79
CA ASN A 113 -0.95 -1.38 -46.46
C ASN A 113 -0.96 -1.26 -47.97
N ASP A 114 -0.49 -0.15 -48.53
CA ASP A 114 -0.41 0.03 -49.98
C ASP A 114 0.90 -0.54 -50.53
N ALA A 115 0.80 -1.52 -51.43
CA ALA A 115 1.98 -2.14 -52.05
C ALA A 115 2.82 -1.14 -52.88
N SER A 116 2.21 -0.07 -53.36
CA SER A 116 2.90 1.00 -54.12
C SER A 116 3.61 2.00 -53.22
N GLN A 117 3.28 2.03 -51.95
CA GLN A 117 3.81 2.97 -50.95
C GLN A 117 3.86 4.42 -51.42
N THR A 118 2.81 4.86 -52.12
CA THR A 118 2.76 6.19 -52.75
C THR A 118 2.62 7.26 -51.68
N PRO A 119 3.54 8.28 -51.63
CA PRO A 119 3.43 9.38 -50.72
C PRO A 119 2.18 10.23 -50.94
N VAL A 120 1.47 10.56 -49.88
CA VAL A 120 0.28 11.42 -49.88
C VAL A 120 0.55 12.66 -49.06
N GLU A 121 0.34 13.82 -49.65
CA GLU A 121 0.44 15.10 -48.94
C GLU A 121 -0.84 15.39 -48.18
N TRP A 122 -0.72 15.62 -46.89
CA TRP A 122 -1.82 16.00 -46.01
C TRP A 122 -1.61 17.41 -45.47
N GLN A 123 -2.63 18.25 -45.56
CA GLN A 123 -2.62 19.63 -45.09
C GLN A 123 -3.15 19.70 -43.68
N GLY A 124 -2.32 20.21 -42.75
CA GLY A 124 -2.63 20.38 -41.34
C GLY A 124 -1.41 20.14 -40.47
N SER A 125 -1.57 20.40 -39.18
CA SER A 125 -0.52 20.10 -38.23
C SER A 125 -0.59 18.64 -37.78
N TRP A 126 0.39 17.81 -38.12
CA TRP A 126 0.44 16.40 -37.74
C TRP A 126 0.36 16.18 -36.20
N ARG A 127 0.75 17.19 -35.40
CA ARG A 127 0.68 17.16 -33.92
C ARG A 127 -0.75 17.11 -33.38
N THR A 128 -1.75 17.43 -34.20
CA THR A 128 -3.16 17.32 -33.82
C THR A 128 -3.74 15.94 -34.13
N LEU A 129 -2.99 15.10 -34.84
CA LEU A 129 -3.43 13.75 -35.19
C LEU A 129 -3.21 12.80 -34.01
N SER A 130 -4.09 11.83 -33.86
CA SER A 130 -3.93 10.75 -32.90
C SER A 130 -2.97 9.71 -33.44
N GLN A 131 -1.99 9.29 -32.64
CA GLN A 131 -1.11 8.19 -32.99
C GLN A 131 -1.87 6.85 -32.96
N ALA A 132 -1.53 5.93 -33.83
CA ALA A 132 -2.10 4.58 -33.82
C ALA A 132 -1.40 3.72 -32.76
N TRP A 133 -2.19 2.98 -31.98
CA TRP A 133 -1.70 2.15 -30.88
C TRP A 133 -2.08 0.69 -31.07
N SER A 134 -1.25 -0.22 -30.59
CA SER A 134 -1.54 -1.64 -30.46
C SER A 134 -1.41 -2.09 -29.01
N PHE A 135 -2.30 -2.95 -28.57
CA PHE A 135 -2.21 -3.54 -27.22
C PHE A 135 -0.89 -4.30 -27.09
N ASN A 136 -0.11 -3.92 -26.08
CA ASN A 136 1.15 -4.59 -25.74
C ASN A 136 1.43 -4.44 -24.25
N ILE A 137 1.78 -5.55 -23.59
CA ILE A 137 2.14 -5.57 -22.20
C ILE A 137 3.66 -5.53 -22.08
N ASP A 138 4.17 -4.51 -21.40
CA ASP A 138 5.61 -4.33 -21.21
C ASP A 138 6.03 -4.78 -19.79
N PHE A 139 6.84 -5.82 -19.72
CA PHE A 139 7.44 -6.31 -18.48
C PHE A 139 8.85 -5.76 -18.23
N ASP A 140 9.42 -5.01 -19.16
CA ASP A 140 10.79 -4.53 -19.04
C ASP A 140 10.97 -3.50 -17.92
N ASN A 141 9.87 -2.85 -17.52
CA ASN A 141 9.87 -1.98 -16.35
C ASN A 141 10.31 -2.72 -15.07
N PHE A 142 9.87 -3.98 -14.89
CA PHE A 142 10.24 -4.78 -13.71
C PHE A 142 11.70 -5.22 -13.75
N THR A 143 12.22 -5.59 -14.93
CA THR A 143 13.64 -5.98 -15.10
C THR A 143 14.55 -4.77 -14.95
N THR A 144 14.12 -3.62 -15.43
CA THR A 144 14.82 -2.33 -15.26
C THR A 144 14.90 -1.94 -13.80
N VAL A 145 13.80 -1.98 -13.07
CA VAL A 145 13.77 -1.73 -11.61
C VAL A 145 14.68 -2.70 -10.86
N TRP A 146 14.59 -4.00 -11.20
CA TRP A 146 15.41 -5.03 -10.55
C TRP A 146 16.91 -4.75 -10.66
N SER A 147 17.36 -4.34 -11.84
CA SER A 147 18.77 -4.09 -12.11
C SER A 147 19.24 -2.72 -11.64
N GLN A 148 18.51 -1.64 -11.98
CA GLN A 148 18.92 -0.26 -11.69
C GLN A 148 18.93 0.07 -10.20
N LEU A 149 17.91 -0.37 -9.44
CA LEU A 149 17.85 -0.15 -8.00
C LEU A 149 18.68 -1.14 -7.19
N ASN A 150 19.30 -2.14 -7.82
CA ASN A 150 19.84 -3.29 -7.08
C ASN A 150 18.78 -3.83 -6.10
N PHE A 151 17.60 -4.11 -6.65
CA PHE A 151 16.39 -4.43 -5.88
C PHE A 151 16.58 -5.48 -4.78
N PRO A 152 17.33 -6.60 -5.00
CA PRO A 152 17.56 -7.59 -3.95
C PRO A 152 18.25 -7.00 -2.71
N ARG A 153 19.22 -6.10 -2.90
CA ARG A 153 19.90 -5.44 -1.78
C ARG A 153 19.00 -4.50 -1.03
N MET A 154 18.24 -3.65 -1.75
CA MET A 154 17.30 -2.71 -1.13
C MET A 154 16.18 -3.46 -0.39
N LEU A 155 15.71 -4.58 -0.96
CA LEU A 155 14.75 -5.48 -0.32
C LEU A 155 15.30 -6.06 0.99
N PHE A 156 16.53 -6.57 0.96
CA PHE A 156 17.20 -7.09 2.16
C PHE A 156 17.34 -6.02 3.23
N ASN A 157 17.79 -4.80 2.87
CA ASN A 157 17.93 -3.69 3.80
C ASN A 157 16.58 -3.35 4.46
N THR A 158 15.53 -3.20 3.64
CA THR A 158 14.17 -2.89 4.12
C THR A 158 13.65 -3.99 5.05
N ALA A 159 13.79 -5.24 4.65
CA ALA A 159 13.35 -6.39 5.44
C ALA A 159 14.13 -6.50 6.76
N ALA A 160 15.46 -6.35 6.71
CA ALA A 160 16.31 -6.42 7.90
C ALA A 160 15.94 -5.32 8.91
N ILE A 161 15.82 -4.07 8.47
CA ILE A 161 15.42 -2.95 9.33
C ILE A 161 14.01 -3.20 9.90
N ALA A 162 13.02 -3.55 9.04
CA ALA A 162 11.65 -3.78 9.47
C ALA A 162 11.52 -4.93 10.47
N ILE A 163 12.23 -6.03 10.25
CA ILE A 163 12.21 -7.19 11.16
C ILE A 163 12.91 -6.87 12.47
N LEU A 164 14.11 -6.29 12.44
CA LEU A 164 14.89 -6.01 13.65
C LEU A 164 14.21 -4.94 14.52
N SER A 165 13.68 -3.88 13.93
CA SER A 165 12.93 -2.85 14.65
C SER A 165 11.62 -3.41 15.23
N THR A 166 10.93 -4.31 14.50
CA THR A 166 9.71 -4.96 15.00
C THR A 166 10.00 -5.88 16.17
N ILE A 167 11.05 -6.69 16.10
CA ILE A 167 11.47 -7.55 17.21
C ILE A 167 11.79 -6.69 18.45
N ALA A 168 12.57 -5.62 18.27
CA ALA A 168 12.91 -4.68 19.33
C ALA A 168 11.66 -4.06 19.97
N ALA A 169 10.73 -3.57 19.16
CA ALA A 169 9.50 -2.93 19.62
C ALA A 169 8.54 -3.90 20.34
N VAL A 170 8.41 -5.13 19.84
CA VAL A 170 7.53 -6.14 20.45
C VAL A 170 8.11 -6.61 21.80
N ILE A 171 9.41 -6.89 21.88
CA ILE A 171 10.05 -7.31 23.13
C ILE A 171 9.92 -6.22 24.18
N SER A 172 10.33 -4.99 23.85
CA SER A 172 10.25 -3.86 24.78
C SER A 172 8.80 -3.54 25.17
N GLY A 173 7.88 -3.56 24.19
CA GLY A 173 6.47 -3.35 24.42
C GLY A 173 5.85 -4.38 25.36
N CYS A 174 6.14 -5.67 25.18
CA CYS A 174 5.66 -6.74 26.06
C CYS A 174 6.18 -6.60 27.49
N LEU A 175 7.46 -6.32 27.67
CA LEU A 175 8.07 -6.16 28.98
C LEU A 175 7.47 -4.97 29.76
N VAL A 176 7.37 -3.82 29.10
CA VAL A 176 6.82 -2.59 29.72
C VAL A 176 5.32 -2.72 29.95
N ALA A 177 4.57 -3.28 28.99
CA ALA A 177 3.14 -3.52 29.16
C ALA A 177 2.84 -4.49 30.31
N TYR A 178 3.66 -5.54 30.47
CA TYR A 178 3.55 -6.49 31.59
C TYR A 178 3.80 -5.79 32.93
N GLY A 179 4.84 -4.95 33.02
CA GLY A 179 5.10 -4.13 34.22
C GLY A 179 3.90 -3.25 34.58
N PHE A 180 3.34 -2.54 33.61
CA PHE A 180 2.14 -1.72 33.81
C PHE A 180 0.86 -2.51 34.00
N ALA A 181 0.76 -3.76 33.59
CA ALA A 181 -0.45 -4.57 33.79
C ALA A 181 -0.44 -5.24 35.18
N ARG A 182 0.66 -5.87 35.55
CA ARG A 182 0.72 -6.83 36.70
C ARG A 182 1.35 -6.28 37.97
N PHE A 183 2.40 -5.45 37.84
CA PHE A 183 3.10 -4.97 39.04
C PHE A 183 2.40 -3.80 39.70
N ARG A 184 2.62 -3.70 41.01
CA ARG A 184 2.21 -2.56 41.84
C ARG A 184 3.48 -1.79 42.26
N PHE A 185 3.54 -0.52 41.88
CA PHE A 185 4.63 0.37 42.26
C PHE A 185 4.11 1.80 42.41
N PRO A 186 4.76 2.64 43.23
CA PRO A 186 4.36 4.03 43.42
C PRO A 186 4.47 4.80 42.11
N GLY A 187 3.51 5.71 41.81
CA GLY A 187 3.52 6.53 40.63
C GLY A 187 3.11 5.82 39.34
N LYS A 188 2.73 4.53 39.34
CA LYS A 188 2.35 3.73 38.17
C LYS A 188 1.40 4.44 37.25
N ASN A 189 0.29 4.98 37.76
CA ASN A 189 -0.73 5.61 36.94
C ASN A 189 -0.20 6.90 36.32
N MET A 190 0.54 7.70 37.06
CA MET A 190 1.16 8.92 36.56
C MET A 190 2.16 8.60 35.42
N MET A 191 3.03 7.63 35.62
CA MET A 191 4.00 7.20 34.59
C MET A 191 3.29 6.68 33.36
N PHE A 192 2.18 5.97 33.52
CA PHE A 192 1.39 5.50 32.38
C PHE A 192 0.73 6.66 31.62
N VAL A 193 0.20 7.68 32.33
CA VAL A 193 -0.34 8.89 31.70
C VAL A 193 0.76 9.66 30.96
N VAL A 194 1.96 9.79 31.55
CA VAL A 194 3.11 10.43 30.87
C VAL A 194 3.49 9.64 29.61
N LEU A 195 3.54 8.31 29.70
CA LEU A 195 3.78 7.47 28.53
C LEU A 195 2.74 7.73 27.43
N LEU A 196 1.45 7.75 27.76
CA LEU A 196 0.40 8.04 26.79
C LEU A 196 0.49 9.46 26.23
N ALA A 197 0.88 10.44 27.03
CA ALA A 197 1.08 11.82 26.58
C ALA A 197 2.15 11.92 25.47
N THR A 198 3.11 11.00 25.42
CA THR A 198 4.12 10.97 24.36
C THR A 198 3.52 10.68 22.97
N ILE A 199 2.33 10.05 22.88
CA ILE A 199 1.64 9.81 21.61
C ILE A 199 1.19 11.12 20.96
N ILE A 200 0.89 12.13 21.78
CA ILE A 200 0.38 13.43 21.32
C ILE A 200 1.52 14.30 20.76
N LEU A 201 2.78 14.00 21.14
CA LEU A 201 3.92 14.79 20.67
C LEU A 201 4.11 14.56 19.16
N PRO A 202 4.05 15.64 18.35
CA PRO A 202 4.33 15.52 16.93
C PRO A 202 5.77 15.05 16.69
N PHE A 203 5.93 14.07 15.82
CA PHE A 203 7.26 13.54 15.45
C PHE A 203 8.23 14.64 15.01
N GLN A 204 7.72 15.67 14.31
CA GLN A 204 8.51 16.80 13.81
C GLN A 204 9.23 17.58 14.93
N VAL A 205 8.64 17.65 16.13
CA VAL A 205 9.25 18.34 17.28
C VAL A 205 10.47 17.61 17.81
N THR A 206 10.44 16.28 17.78
CA THR A 206 11.53 15.43 18.30
C THR A 206 12.61 15.15 17.25
N LEU A 207 12.31 15.39 15.97
CA LEU A 207 13.16 15.04 14.84
C LEU A 207 14.53 15.72 14.91
N ILE A 208 14.56 17.05 14.99
CA ILE A 208 15.81 17.81 14.96
C ILE A 208 16.72 17.46 16.16
N PRO A 209 16.23 17.48 17.42
CA PRO A 209 17.05 17.05 18.56
C PRO A 209 17.60 15.63 18.41
N THR A 210 16.76 14.69 17.97
CA THR A 210 17.15 13.29 17.80
C THR A 210 18.22 13.14 16.71
N TYR A 211 18.05 13.85 15.59
CA TYR A 211 19.03 13.86 14.51
C TYR A 211 20.40 14.37 14.98
N ILE A 212 20.42 15.48 15.71
CA ILE A 212 21.68 16.04 16.27
C ILE A 212 22.36 15.04 17.19
N ILE A 213 21.61 14.39 18.09
CA ILE A 213 22.15 13.40 19.02
C ILE A 213 22.77 12.22 18.24
N PHE A 214 22.00 11.62 17.31
CA PHE A 214 22.46 10.44 16.57
C PHE A 214 23.64 10.74 15.65
N THR A 215 23.68 11.94 15.08
CA THR A 215 24.84 12.39 14.29
C THR A 215 26.07 12.57 15.17
N ARG A 216 25.94 13.17 16.35
CA ARG A 216 27.07 13.38 17.29
C ARG A 216 27.66 12.08 17.83
N ILE A 217 26.83 11.05 18.03
CA ILE A 217 27.30 9.73 18.50
C ILE A 217 27.72 8.81 17.34
N GLY A 218 27.75 9.33 16.08
CA GLY A 218 28.25 8.59 14.91
C GLY A 218 27.28 7.54 14.37
N TRP A 219 25.97 7.65 14.64
CA TRP A 219 24.98 6.71 14.12
C TRP A 219 24.47 7.07 12.73
N SER A 220 24.65 8.31 12.27
CA SER A 220 24.31 8.72 10.89
C SER A 220 25.11 7.88 9.88
N GLY A 221 24.46 7.46 8.80
CA GLY A 221 25.03 6.52 7.82
C GLY A 221 25.02 5.05 8.28
N THR A 222 24.24 4.70 9.31
CA THR A 222 24.07 3.32 9.79
C THR A 222 22.58 3.02 10.02
N TRP A 223 22.23 1.74 10.23
CA TRP A 223 20.86 1.34 10.59
C TRP A 223 20.50 1.56 12.06
N LEU A 224 21.47 1.95 12.91
CA LEU A 224 21.27 2.09 14.35
C LEU A 224 20.13 3.05 14.73
N PRO A 225 20.00 4.25 14.10
CA PRO A 225 18.87 5.15 14.36
C PRO A 225 17.49 4.56 14.03
N LEU A 226 17.43 3.58 13.11
CA LEU A 226 16.20 2.96 12.63
C LEU A 226 15.82 1.72 13.45
N ILE A 227 16.71 1.19 14.30
CA ILE A 227 16.49 -0.05 15.04
C ILE A 227 16.52 0.20 16.55
N ILE A 228 17.57 0.81 17.06
CA ILE A 228 17.83 0.92 18.50
C ILE A 228 16.76 1.69 19.27
N PRO A 229 16.19 2.80 18.76
CA PRO A 229 15.12 3.52 19.46
C PRO A 229 13.90 2.66 19.76
N HIS A 230 13.64 1.61 18.97
CA HIS A 230 12.51 0.69 19.17
C HIS A 230 12.70 -0.28 20.36
N LEU A 231 13.90 -0.37 20.93
CA LEU A 231 14.12 -1.04 22.22
C LEU A 231 13.56 -0.23 23.40
N PHE A 232 13.28 1.05 23.21
CA PHE A 232 12.60 1.91 24.17
C PHE A 232 11.12 1.94 23.83
N ALA A 233 10.30 1.32 24.65
CA ALA A 233 8.92 0.97 24.37
C ALA A 233 8.08 2.11 23.75
N ASN A 234 7.47 1.83 22.64
CA ASN A 234 6.51 2.72 21.99
C ASN A 234 5.19 2.75 22.79
N ALA A 235 4.68 3.95 23.08
CA ALA A 235 3.50 4.13 23.93
C ALA A 235 2.24 3.47 23.35
N PHE A 236 2.04 3.49 22.02
CA PHE A 236 0.90 2.84 21.39
C PHE A 236 0.95 1.31 21.55
N ASN A 237 2.10 0.71 21.31
CA ASN A 237 2.30 -0.74 21.48
C ASN A 237 2.10 -1.16 22.93
N VAL A 238 2.65 -0.40 23.89
CA VAL A 238 2.47 -0.64 25.32
C VAL A 238 1.01 -0.54 25.73
N PHE A 239 0.29 0.48 25.22
CA PHE A 239 -1.14 0.64 25.50
C PHE A 239 -1.95 -0.57 25.05
N LEU A 240 -1.81 -0.99 23.79
CA LEU A 240 -2.54 -2.14 23.25
C LEU A 240 -2.26 -3.43 24.03
N LEU A 241 -0.97 -3.74 24.24
CA LEU A 241 -0.56 -4.93 24.96
C LEU A 241 -1.02 -4.91 26.41
N ARG A 242 -0.89 -3.75 27.10
CA ARG A 242 -1.35 -3.61 28.48
C ARG A 242 -2.87 -3.83 28.60
N GLN A 243 -3.68 -3.27 27.69
CA GLN A 243 -5.14 -3.49 27.74
C GLN A 243 -5.48 -4.98 27.57
N TYR A 244 -4.80 -5.65 26.69
CA TYR A 244 -4.99 -7.09 26.51
C TYR A 244 -4.52 -7.90 27.74
N PHE A 245 -3.34 -7.60 28.29
CA PHE A 245 -2.82 -8.27 29.49
C PHE A 245 -3.74 -8.08 30.69
N LEU A 246 -4.40 -6.92 30.83
CA LEU A 246 -5.38 -6.66 31.89
C LEU A 246 -6.66 -7.49 31.73
N SER A 247 -7.02 -7.93 30.52
CA SER A 247 -8.20 -8.78 30.30
C SER A 247 -7.97 -10.24 30.69
N ILE A 248 -6.73 -10.67 30.88
CA ILE A 248 -6.37 -12.02 31.33
C ILE A 248 -6.64 -12.11 32.84
N PRO A 249 -7.43 -13.09 33.35
CA PRO A 249 -7.71 -13.25 34.77
C PRO A 249 -6.44 -13.35 35.61
N ARG A 250 -6.44 -12.69 36.76
CA ARG A 250 -5.28 -12.71 37.69
C ARG A 250 -5.12 -14.05 38.40
N ASP A 251 -6.18 -14.81 38.53
CA ASP A 251 -6.18 -16.14 39.12
C ASP A 251 -5.16 -17.08 38.47
N LEU A 252 -4.89 -16.88 37.17
CA LEU A 252 -3.84 -17.65 36.45
C LEU A 252 -2.44 -17.28 36.92
N ASP A 253 -2.19 -15.99 37.22
CA ASP A 253 -0.92 -15.54 37.73
C ASP A 253 -0.73 -16.09 39.17
N GLU A 254 -1.78 -16.05 40.01
CA GLU A 254 -1.80 -16.52 41.38
C GLU A 254 -1.56 -18.04 41.45
N ALA A 255 -2.24 -18.81 40.61
CA ALA A 255 -2.02 -20.24 40.48
C ALA A 255 -0.56 -20.57 40.11
N ALA A 256 0.01 -19.87 39.13
CA ALA A 256 1.39 -20.02 38.74
C ALA A 256 2.39 -19.63 39.85
N MET A 257 2.06 -18.62 40.67
CA MET A 257 2.86 -18.25 41.84
C MET A 257 2.85 -19.36 42.91
N ILE A 258 1.70 -20.01 43.14
CA ILE A 258 1.60 -21.15 44.07
C ILE A 258 2.48 -22.29 43.59
N ASP A 259 2.58 -22.51 42.27
CA ASP A 259 3.48 -23.48 41.64
C ASP A 259 4.96 -23.03 41.65
N GLY A 260 5.29 -21.90 42.29
CA GLY A 260 6.67 -21.39 42.43
C GLY A 260 7.19 -20.68 41.15
N ALA A 261 6.33 -20.24 40.24
CA ALA A 261 6.79 -19.51 39.07
C ALA A 261 7.24 -18.08 39.42
N SER A 262 8.41 -17.69 38.92
CA SER A 262 8.87 -16.31 38.97
C SER A 262 8.05 -15.40 38.03
N PRO A 263 8.02 -14.08 38.24
CA PRO A 263 7.29 -13.15 37.35
C PRO A 263 7.68 -13.28 35.90
N PHE A 264 8.95 -13.52 35.57
CA PHE A 264 9.39 -13.72 34.19
C PHE A 264 8.88 -15.06 33.63
N ARG A 265 8.79 -16.10 34.46
CA ARG A 265 8.19 -17.37 34.06
C ARG A 265 6.70 -17.24 33.79
N ILE A 266 5.98 -16.46 34.64
CA ILE A 266 4.55 -16.16 34.41
C ILE A 266 4.38 -15.39 33.08
N LEU A 267 5.19 -14.37 32.82
CA LEU A 267 5.15 -13.66 31.54
C LEU A 267 5.31 -14.63 30.36
N ARG A 268 6.38 -15.45 30.40
CA ARG A 268 6.72 -16.33 29.26
C ARG A 268 5.73 -17.47 29.07
N SER A 269 5.26 -18.11 30.17
CA SER A 269 4.50 -19.36 30.10
C SER A 269 2.99 -19.18 30.18
N VAL A 270 2.51 -18.02 30.68
CA VAL A 270 1.08 -17.73 30.85
C VAL A 270 0.67 -16.55 29.97
N ILE A 271 1.25 -15.37 30.21
CA ILE A 271 0.77 -14.12 29.59
C ILE A 271 1.06 -14.08 28.10
N LEU A 272 2.29 -14.32 27.66
CA LEU A 272 2.64 -14.26 26.22
C LEU A 272 1.86 -15.28 25.37
N PRO A 273 1.75 -16.57 25.77
CA PRO A 273 0.96 -17.55 25.00
C PRO A 273 -0.52 -17.17 24.88
N MET A 274 -1.13 -16.65 25.94
CA MET A 274 -2.51 -16.18 25.91
C MET A 274 -2.69 -14.89 25.12
N SER A 275 -1.62 -14.13 24.92
CA SER A 275 -1.64 -12.82 24.23
C SER A 275 -1.18 -12.88 22.78
N VAL A 276 -1.00 -14.06 22.20
CA VAL A 276 -0.58 -14.23 20.80
C VAL A 276 -1.40 -13.36 19.83
N PRO A 277 -2.74 -13.24 19.95
CA PRO A 277 -3.50 -12.38 19.06
C PRO A 277 -3.10 -10.90 19.15
N ALA A 278 -2.95 -10.35 20.35
CA ALA A 278 -2.56 -8.94 20.55
C ALA A 278 -1.11 -8.69 20.12
N ILE A 279 -0.21 -9.65 20.42
CA ILE A 279 1.18 -9.59 19.98
C ILE A 279 1.26 -9.61 18.47
N THR A 280 0.49 -10.47 17.80
CA THR A 280 0.44 -10.51 16.32
C THR A 280 -0.04 -9.18 15.75
N ALA A 281 -1.07 -8.56 16.34
CA ALA A 281 -1.56 -7.26 15.89
C ALA A 281 -0.47 -6.17 16.02
N VAL A 282 0.20 -6.07 17.17
CA VAL A 282 1.29 -5.12 17.39
C VAL A 282 2.47 -5.39 16.44
N THR A 283 2.81 -6.66 16.24
CA THR A 283 3.88 -7.06 15.30
C THR A 283 3.58 -6.60 13.89
N LEU A 284 2.36 -6.83 13.39
CA LEU A 284 1.96 -6.41 12.04
C LEU A 284 1.96 -4.89 11.90
N PHE A 285 1.37 -4.17 12.86
CA PHE A 285 1.34 -2.72 12.80
C PHE A 285 2.75 -2.12 12.78
N HIS A 286 3.65 -2.62 13.63
CA HIS A 286 5.01 -2.12 13.69
C HIS A 286 5.82 -2.51 12.45
N PHE A 287 5.66 -3.74 11.95
CA PHE A 287 6.30 -4.20 10.72
C PHE A 287 5.89 -3.33 9.53
N PHE A 288 4.60 -3.09 9.33
CA PHE A 288 4.13 -2.24 8.22
C PHE A 288 4.55 -0.78 8.38
N PHE A 289 4.58 -0.28 9.60
CA PHE A 289 5.11 1.06 9.89
C PHE A 289 6.57 1.18 9.46
N SER A 290 7.42 0.25 9.89
CA SER A 290 8.85 0.26 9.57
C SER A 290 9.14 -0.08 8.10
N TRP A 291 8.36 -0.99 7.50
CA TRP A 291 8.48 -1.33 6.07
C TRP A 291 8.23 -0.15 5.16
N ASN A 292 7.24 0.68 5.48
CA ASN A 292 6.84 1.84 4.68
C ASN A 292 7.58 3.13 5.09
N ASP A 293 8.50 3.06 6.05
CA ASP A 293 9.23 4.26 6.47
C ASP A 293 10.14 4.75 5.35
N PHE A 294 9.85 5.95 4.90
CA PHE A 294 10.64 6.68 3.91
C PHE A 294 11.52 7.73 4.56
N PHE A 295 10.97 8.46 5.54
CA PHE A 295 11.54 9.72 5.99
C PHE A 295 12.80 9.53 6.85
N LEU A 296 12.77 8.61 7.83
CA LEU A 296 13.94 8.37 8.68
C LEU A 296 15.09 7.71 7.91
N PRO A 297 14.85 6.67 7.07
CA PRO A 297 15.89 6.15 6.19
C PRO A 297 16.48 7.20 5.25
N LEU A 298 15.65 8.07 4.65
CA LEU A 298 16.15 9.18 3.84
C LEU A 298 17.08 10.09 4.64
N LEU A 299 16.68 10.45 5.87
CA LEU A 299 17.45 11.38 6.71
C LEU A 299 18.79 10.78 7.15
N TYR A 300 18.80 9.52 7.60
CA TYR A 300 19.99 8.91 8.20
C TYR A 300 20.87 8.18 7.21
N LEU A 301 20.35 7.71 6.08
CA LEU A 301 21.10 6.87 5.12
C LEU A 301 21.44 7.59 3.81
N GLN A 302 21.21 8.91 3.72
CA GLN A 302 21.47 9.70 2.49
C GLN A 302 22.92 9.58 2.01
N SER A 303 23.89 9.54 2.94
CA SER A 303 25.32 9.43 2.62
C SER A 303 25.77 8.01 2.25
N LYS A 304 24.89 7.01 2.35
CA LYS A 304 25.18 5.58 2.16
C LYS A 304 24.12 4.91 1.31
N PRO A 305 24.13 5.14 -0.03
CA PRO A 305 23.10 4.59 -0.94
C PRO A 305 22.97 3.06 -0.82
N GLU A 306 24.09 2.38 -0.54
CA GLU A 306 24.12 0.92 -0.38
C GLU A 306 23.36 0.39 0.85
N LEU A 307 23.03 1.24 1.82
CA LEU A 307 22.27 0.90 3.03
C LEU A 307 20.81 1.37 2.99
N GLN A 308 20.43 2.10 1.95
CA GLN A 308 19.08 2.65 1.81
C GLN A 308 18.01 1.56 1.72
N THR A 309 16.77 1.95 1.97
CA THR A 309 15.58 1.11 1.88
C THR A 309 14.87 1.29 0.54
N LEU A 310 13.98 0.35 0.20
CA LEU A 310 13.16 0.42 -1.03
C LEU A 310 12.37 1.73 -1.15
N PRO A 311 11.65 2.22 -0.13
CA PRO A 311 10.93 3.49 -0.23
C PRO A 311 11.83 4.66 -0.61
N VAL A 312 13.08 4.70 -0.12
CA VAL A 312 14.05 5.75 -0.48
C VAL A 312 14.59 5.54 -1.88
N ALA A 313 14.93 4.31 -2.24
CA ALA A 313 15.50 4.00 -3.56
C ALA A 313 14.52 4.31 -4.70
N ILE A 314 13.22 4.06 -4.52
CA ILE A 314 12.17 4.37 -5.51
C ILE A 314 12.11 5.87 -5.82
N GLN A 315 12.46 6.73 -4.85
CA GLN A 315 12.49 8.18 -5.06
C GLN A 315 13.45 8.61 -6.18
N ALA A 316 14.44 7.78 -6.52
CA ALA A 316 15.35 8.06 -7.64
C ALA A 316 14.63 8.21 -8.98
N TYR A 317 13.47 7.56 -9.16
CA TYR A 317 12.62 7.68 -10.35
C TYR A 317 11.69 8.89 -10.35
N ASN A 318 11.62 9.63 -9.25
CA ASN A 318 10.79 10.83 -9.09
C ASN A 318 11.67 12.07 -8.89
N GLN A 319 12.44 12.42 -9.92
CA GLN A 319 13.30 13.59 -9.90
C GLN A 319 12.53 14.85 -10.35
N LEU A 320 13.07 16.03 -10.00
CA LEU A 320 12.41 17.32 -10.22
C LEU A 320 12.04 17.60 -11.69
N TYR A 321 12.86 17.11 -12.64
CA TYR A 321 12.69 17.35 -14.08
C TYR A 321 12.39 16.08 -14.90
N VAL A 322 12.51 14.91 -14.29
CA VAL A 322 12.26 13.63 -14.94
C VAL A 322 11.50 12.76 -13.96
N SER A 323 10.26 12.43 -14.31
CA SER A 323 9.47 11.44 -13.58
C SER A 323 9.20 10.25 -14.49
N GLU A 324 9.47 9.06 -13.99
CA GLU A 324 9.25 7.80 -14.70
C GLU A 324 8.11 7.01 -14.02
N PRO A 325 6.85 7.37 -14.29
CA PRO A 325 5.71 6.79 -13.58
C PRO A 325 5.62 5.27 -13.73
N THR A 326 6.01 4.72 -14.89
CA THR A 326 5.99 3.27 -15.15
C THR A 326 6.95 2.52 -14.23
N LEU A 327 8.17 3.02 -14.07
CA LEU A 327 9.17 2.45 -13.16
C LEU A 327 8.79 2.64 -11.69
N ILE A 328 8.23 3.81 -11.33
CA ILE A 328 7.73 4.06 -9.96
C ILE A 328 6.66 3.03 -9.60
N GLN A 329 5.67 2.81 -10.49
CA GLN A 329 4.59 1.87 -10.22
C GLN A 329 5.06 0.41 -10.22
N ALA A 330 5.97 0.04 -11.12
CA ALA A 330 6.60 -1.29 -11.10
C ALA A 330 7.35 -1.54 -9.79
N ALA A 331 8.18 -0.59 -9.36
CA ALA A 331 8.92 -0.69 -8.10
C ALA A 331 8.00 -0.74 -6.88
N ALA A 332 6.92 0.06 -6.88
CA ALA A 332 5.93 0.06 -5.80
C ALA A 332 5.18 -1.28 -5.70
N LEU A 333 4.76 -1.86 -6.84
CA LEU A 333 4.13 -3.19 -6.87
C LEU A 333 5.06 -4.29 -6.34
N MET A 334 6.32 -4.30 -6.79
CA MET A 334 7.32 -5.26 -6.30
C MET A 334 7.54 -5.11 -4.79
N THR A 335 7.59 -3.89 -4.29
CA THR A 335 7.78 -3.59 -2.86
C THR A 335 6.55 -3.99 -2.03
N MET A 336 5.35 -3.80 -2.57
CA MET A 336 4.09 -4.12 -1.91
C MET A 336 3.86 -5.64 -1.79
N ALA A 337 4.48 -6.45 -2.64
CA ALA A 337 4.31 -7.90 -2.61
C ALA A 337 4.62 -8.51 -1.23
N VAL A 338 5.66 -8.03 -0.54
CA VAL A 338 6.04 -8.56 0.78
C VAL A 338 5.01 -8.24 1.87
N PRO A 339 4.57 -6.98 2.08
CA PRO A 339 3.47 -6.67 2.99
C PRO A 339 2.20 -7.49 2.74
N VAL A 340 1.83 -7.67 1.48
CA VAL A 340 0.65 -8.46 1.09
C VAL A 340 0.82 -9.92 1.51
N VAL A 341 1.96 -10.54 1.23
CA VAL A 341 2.25 -11.92 1.65
C VAL A 341 2.24 -12.04 3.18
N VAL A 342 2.91 -11.13 3.89
CA VAL A 342 2.93 -11.11 5.36
C VAL A 342 1.52 -10.99 5.94
N PHE A 343 0.68 -10.12 5.36
CA PHE A 343 -0.71 -9.97 5.78
C PHE A 343 -1.50 -11.28 5.59
N PHE A 344 -1.42 -11.92 4.43
CA PHE A 344 -2.13 -13.17 4.18
C PHE A 344 -1.67 -14.32 5.08
N LEU A 345 -0.39 -14.38 5.43
CA LEU A 345 0.12 -15.38 6.38
C LEU A 345 -0.39 -15.12 7.81
N ALA A 346 -0.50 -13.86 8.21
CA ALA A 346 -0.86 -13.46 9.57
C ALA A 346 -2.39 -13.29 9.77
N GLN A 347 -3.19 -13.18 8.70
CA GLN A 347 -4.63 -12.87 8.78
C GLN A 347 -5.41 -13.82 9.69
N GLY A 348 -5.04 -15.11 9.72
CA GLY A 348 -5.74 -16.11 10.55
C GLY A 348 -5.59 -15.85 12.06
N ALA A 349 -4.44 -15.36 12.51
CA ALA A 349 -4.21 -14.97 13.90
C ALA A 349 -4.91 -13.64 14.22
N PHE A 350 -4.91 -12.69 13.28
CA PHE A 350 -5.54 -11.38 13.41
C PHE A 350 -7.07 -11.48 13.49
N MET A 351 -7.71 -12.27 12.61
CA MET A 351 -9.16 -12.42 12.55
C MET A 351 -9.75 -13.05 13.81
N ARG A 352 -9.04 -13.97 14.46
CA ARG A 352 -9.49 -14.58 15.74
C ARG A 352 -9.68 -13.52 16.84
N THR A 353 -8.89 -12.46 16.82
CA THR A 353 -8.94 -11.37 17.80
C THR A 353 -10.16 -10.46 17.57
N VAL A 354 -10.45 -10.14 16.31
CA VAL A 354 -11.56 -9.23 15.95
C VAL A 354 -12.93 -9.88 16.23
N VAL A 355 -13.05 -11.19 16.02
CA VAL A 355 -14.31 -11.91 16.21
C VAL A 355 -14.67 -12.09 17.71
N ILE A 356 -13.67 -12.30 18.58
CA ILE A 356 -13.92 -12.51 20.03
C ILE A 356 -14.41 -11.22 20.70
N THR A 357 -14.00 -10.05 20.24
CA THR A 357 -14.44 -8.76 20.81
C THR A 357 -15.78 -8.27 20.28
N GLY A 358 -16.33 -8.90 19.26
CA GLY A 358 -17.58 -8.47 18.57
C GLY A 358 -18.84 -9.29 18.83
N VAL A 359 -18.79 -10.41 19.54
CA VAL A 359 -19.90 -11.38 19.68
C VAL A 359 -20.13 -11.83 21.12
N GLU A 360 -20.04 -10.96 22.10
CA GLU A 360 -20.66 -11.18 23.41
C GLU A 360 -21.64 -10.05 23.68
N LYS A 361 -22.87 -10.20 23.16
CA LYS A 361 -24.10 -9.64 23.66
C LYS A 361 -25.25 -10.60 23.38
#